data_9cdb587e2495efd5ebacf08da942620e
#
_entry.id   9cdb587e2495efd5ebacf08da942620e
#
_cell.length_a   1.000
_cell.length_b   1.000
_cell.length_c   1.000
_cell.angle_alpha   90.00
_cell.angle_beta   90.00
_cell.angle_gamma   90.00
#
_symmetry.space_group_name_H-M   'P 1'
#
loop_
_entity.id
_entity.type
_entity.pdbx_description
1 polymer ?
#
loop_
_entity_poly.entity_id
_entity_poly.type
_entity_poly.pdbx_seq_one_letter_code
_entity_poly.pdbx_strand_id
1 'polypeptide(L)'
;MGGVYITLRMRLRCELYRNGKPLPGKVFDVLNEVVVDRGSNPFLCKIECYERSRLITKVQADGVIVATPTGSTAYSTAAGGSMVHPNVPAMLFTPICPHSLSFRPVILPDSALLELKVPADARNNAWVSFDGKKRQQLSKGDSVRVQMSQHPMPTVNKSDQTDDWFSSLVRCLNWNDRMEQKELSTTP
;
A
#
# COMPACT_ATOMS: atom_id res chain seq x y z
N MET A 1 -36.69 13.95 -3.45
CA MET A 1 -35.63 13.85 -2.41
C MET A 1 -34.44 13.14 -3.04
N GLY A 2 -33.32 13.83 -3.22
CA GLY A 2 -32.11 13.22 -3.76
C GLY A 2 -31.46 12.33 -2.70
N GLY A 3 -31.29 11.04 -3.00
CA GLY A 3 -30.51 10.12 -2.15
C GLY A 3 -29.01 10.45 -2.24
N VAL A 4 -28.27 10.19 -1.17
CA VAL A 4 -26.81 10.26 -1.15
C VAL A 4 -26.26 8.84 -1.26
N TYR A 5 -25.38 8.58 -2.22
CA TYR A 5 -24.70 7.29 -2.36
C TYR A 5 -23.49 7.27 -1.44
N ILE A 6 -23.44 6.29 -0.55
CA ILE A 6 -22.31 6.11 0.38
C ILE A 6 -21.66 4.78 0.08
N THR A 7 -20.31 4.80 -0.05
CA THR A 7 -19.50 3.59 -0.18
C THR A 7 -18.61 3.46 1.06
N LEU A 8 -18.45 2.24 1.53
CA LEU A 8 -17.54 1.92 2.62
C LEU A 8 -16.18 1.50 2.04
N ARG A 9 -15.18 2.34 2.26
CA ARG A 9 -13.80 2.07 1.83
C ARG A 9 -13.08 1.24 2.89
N MET A 10 -12.43 0.16 2.47
CA MET A 10 -11.57 -0.63 3.32
C MET A 10 -10.44 0.22 3.91
N ARG A 11 -10.09 -0.03 5.18
CA ARG A 11 -8.85 0.48 5.80
C ARG A 11 -7.99 -0.67 6.30
N LEU A 12 -6.69 -0.41 6.45
CA LEU A 12 -5.78 -1.32 7.15
C LEU A 12 -5.58 -0.84 8.58
N ARG A 13 -5.62 -1.79 9.52
CA ARG A 13 -5.23 -1.61 10.91
C ARG A 13 -3.78 -2.02 11.07
N CYS A 14 -2.95 -1.10 11.53
CA CYS A 14 -1.51 -1.27 11.71
C CYS A 14 -1.16 -1.13 13.19
N GLU A 15 -0.47 -2.13 13.76
CA GLU A 15 -0.06 -2.15 15.16
C GLU A 15 1.45 -2.33 15.26
N LEU A 16 2.11 -1.47 16.06
CA LEU A 16 3.55 -1.58 16.28
C LEU A 16 3.86 -2.55 17.41
N TYR A 17 4.88 -3.36 17.21
CA TYR A 17 5.39 -4.33 18.16
C TYR A 17 6.87 -4.09 18.43
N ARG A 18 7.26 -4.17 19.69
CA ARG A 18 8.65 -4.12 20.13
C ARG A 18 9.00 -5.42 20.86
N ASN A 19 10.02 -6.13 20.38
CA ASN A 19 10.42 -7.41 20.94
C ASN A 19 9.22 -8.39 21.13
N GLY A 20 8.33 -8.46 20.15
CA GLY A 20 7.16 -9.33 20.16
C GLY A 20 5.98 -8.88 21.02
N LYS A 21 6.07 -7.72 21.68
CA LYS A 21 4.98 -7.15 22.50
C LYS A 21 4.36 -5.93 21.82
N PRO A 22 3.03 -5.78 21.83
CA PRO A 22 2.36 -4.61 21.25
C PRO A 22 2.75 -3.35 22.03
N LEU A 23 2.97 -2.26 21.29
CA LEU A 23 3.23 -0.95 21.88
C LEU A 23 1.90 -0.24 22.19
N PRO A 24 1.61 0.10 23.46
CA PRO A 24 0.38 0.80 23.82
C PRO A 24 0.21 2.12 23.06
N GLY A 25 -0.99 2.35 22.54
CA GLY A 25 -1.32 3.59 21.79
C GLY A 25 -0.67 3.70 20.41
N LYS A 26 0.03 2.68 19.93
CA LYS A 26 0.64 2.65 18.60
C LYS A 26 -0.16 1.79 17.63
N VAL A 27 -1.42 2.16 17.48
CA VAL A 27 -2.39 1.55 16.56
C VAL A 27 -2.87 2.63 15.59
N PHE A 28 -2.86 2.34 14.30
CA PHE A 28 -3.22 3.28 13.25
C PHE A 28 -4.13 2.61 12.24
N ASP A 29 -5.22 3.28 11.87
CA ASP A 29 -6.04 2.90 10.73
C ASP A 29 -5.66 3.77 9.53
N VAL A 30 -5.30 3.14 8.41
CA VAL A 30 -4.89 3.84 7.18
C VAL A 30 -5.91 3.59 6.06
N LEU A 31 -6.15 4.61 5.26
CA LEU A 31 -7.04 4.53 4.10
C LEU A 31 -6.29 4.09 2.84
N ASN A 32 -5.08 4.60 2.64
CA ASN A 32 -4.28 4.28 1.46
C ASN A 32 -3.27 3.16 1.74
N GLU A 33 -2.24 3.44 2.56
CA GLU A 33 -1.13 2.49 2.73
C GLU A 33 -0.36 2.69 4.04
N VAL A 34 0.33 1.61 4.43
CA VAL A 34 1.46 1.65 5.35
C VAL A 34 2.74 1.38 4.56
N VAL A 35 3.77 2.17 4.83
CA VAL A 35 5.08 2.06 4.18
C VAL A 35 6.14 1.77 5.21
N VAL A 36 6.98 0.75 4.96
CA VAL A 36 8.21 0.52 5.71
C VAL A 36 9.39 0.77 4.78
N ASP A 37 10.24 1.73 5.09
CA ASP A 37 11.33 2.18 4.24
C ASP A 37 12.67 2.34 4.98
N ARG A 38 13.76 2.52 4.24
CA ARG A 38 15.11 2.69 4.77
C ARG A 38 15.37 4.09 5.37
N GLY A 39 14.45 5.03 5.19
CA GLY A 39 14.66 6.43 5.58
C GLY A 39 15.83 7.06 4.86
N SER A 40 16.65 7.81 5.59
CA SER A 40 17.86 8.45 5.08
C SER A 40 19.09 7.52 5.03
N ASN A 41 18.92 6.25 5.41
CA ASN A 41 20.03 5.30 5.36
C ASN A 41 20.46 5.03 3.91
N PRO A 42 21.77 4.97 3.60
CA PRO A 42 22.24 4.71 2.24
C PRO A 42 22.08 3.23 1.83
N PHE A 43 21.92 2.32 2.81
CA PHE A 43 21.78 0.89 2.57
C PHE A 43 20.32 0.49 2.42
N LEU A 44 20.04 -0.52 1.58
CA LEU A 44 18.73 -1.12 1.45
C LEU A 44 18.23 -1.62 2.82
N CYS A 45 16.94 -1.49 3.07
CA CYS A 45 16.35 -2.09 4.25
C CYS A 45 16.22 -3.60 4.08
N LYS A 46 16.38 -4.31 5.19
CA LYS A 46 16.13 -5.74 5.31
C LYS A 46 14.86 -5.91 6.13
N ILE A 47 13.82 -6.48 5.54
CA ILE A 47 12.51 -6.68 6.18
C ILE A 47 12.10 -8.13 5.98
N GLU A 48 11.76 -8.81 7.06
CA GLU A 48 11.13 -10.12 7.00
C GLU A 48 9.63 -9.94 6.98
N CYS A 49 8.97 -10.52 5.98
CA CYS A 49 7.52 -10.49 5.85
C CYS A 49 6.94 -11.84 6.23
N TYR A 50 6.01 -11.83 7.19
CA TYR A 50 5.30 -13.01 7.65
C TYR A 50 3.81 -12.87 7.36
N GLU A 51 3.17 -13.99 7.06
CA GLU A 51 1.71 -14.13 7.04
C GLU A 51 1.33 -15.22 8.04
N ARG A 52 0.48 -14.88 9.03
CA ARG A 52 0.09 -15.78 10.14
C ARG A 52 1.29 -16.49 10.79
N SER A 53 2.34 -15.72 11.10
CA SER A 53 3.60 -16.22 11.71
C SER A 53 4.47 -17.11 10.79
N ARG A 54 4.08 -17.31 9.53
CA ARG A 54 4.86 -18.02 8.52
C ARG A 54 5.67 -17.03 7.70
N LEU A 55 6.98 -17.21 7.64
CA LEU A 55 7.84 -16.38 6.79
C LEU A 55 7.48 -16.63 5.32
N ILE A 56 7.07 -15.57 4.61
CA ILE A 56 6.75 -15.64 3.18
C ILE A 56 7.87 -15.09 2.31
N THR A 57 8.58 -14.05 2.77
CA THR A 57 9.72 -13.51 2.03
C THR A 57 10.62 -12.63 2.89
N LYS A 58 11.87 -12.42 2.42
CA LYS A 58 12.81 -11.43 2.96
C LYS A 58 13.01 -10.37 1.91
N VAL A 59 12.59 -9.15 2.23
CA VAL A 59 12.68 -7.99 1.35
C VAL A 59 14.05 -7.35 1.52
N GLN A 60 14.75 -7.10 0.41
CA GLN A 60 15.90 -6.19 0.31
C GLN A 60 15.55 -5.14 -0.75
N ALA A 61 15.19 -3.94 -0.30
CA ALA A 61 14.65 -2.89 -1.15
C ALA A 61 14.83 -1.52 -0.47
N ASP A 62 14.49 -0.44 -1.16
CA ASP A 62 14.32 0.86 -0.52
C ASP A 62 13.16 0.85 0.50
N GLY A 63 12.18 -0.01 0.28
CA GLY A 63 11.06 -0.21 1.19
C GLY A 63 10.03 -1.20 0.66
N VAL A 64 8.93 -1.28 1.38
CA VAL A 64 7.75 -2.06 1.01
C VAL A 64 6.48 -1.31 1.40
N ILE A 65 5.48 -1.40 0.55
CA ILE A 65 4.17 -0.80 0.72
C ILE A 65 3.15 -1.91 0.92
N VAL A 66 2.30 -1.78 1.95
CA VAL A 66 1.06 -2.55 2.04
C VAL A 66 -0.09 -1.57 1.87
N ALA A 67 -0.85 -1.71 0.78
CA ALA A 67 -1.90 -0.78 0.40
C ALA A 67 -3.28 -1.44 0.39
N THR A 68 -4.32 -0.61 0.59
CA THR A 68 -5.70 -0.95 0.29
C THR A 68 -5.97 -0.82 -1.21
N PRO A 69 -7.11 -1.32 -1.73
CA PRO A 69 -7.53 -1.03 -3.09
C PRO A 69 -7.67 0.49 -3.36
N THR A 70 -8.16 1.26 -2.39
CA THR A 70 -8.20 2.73 -2.49
C THR A 70 -6.80 3.32 -2.66
N GLY A 71 -5.81 2.82 -1.90
CA GLY A 71 -4.40 3.24 -1.99
C GLY A 71 -3.65 2.68 -3.20
N SER A 72 -4.27 1.76 -3.96
CA SER A 72 -3.64 1.19 -5.16
C SER A 72 -3.27 2.24 -6.21
N THR A 73 -3.99 3.35 -6.25
CA THR A 73 -3.75 4.49 -7.14
C THR A 73 -2.89 5.60 -6.53
N ALA A 74 -2.35 5.37 -5.31
CA ALA A 74 -1.45 6.29 -4.62
C ALA A 74 0.01 5.85 -4.77
N TYR A 75 0.76 5.68 -3.68
CA TYR A 75 2.18 5.35 -3.73
C TYR A 75 2.44 3.96 -4.35
N SER A 76 1.54 2.98 -4.14
CA SER A 76 1.68 1.65 -4.73
C SER A 76 1.80 1.69 -6.27
N THR A 77 0.97 2.49 -6.96
CA THR A 77 1.06 2.68 -8.42
C THR A 77 2.41 3.26 -8.83
N ALA A 78 2.90 4.28 -8.13
CA ALA A 78 4.20 4.90 -8.42
C ALA A 78 5.37 3.91 -8.22
N ALA A 79 5.21 2.92 -7.34
CA ALA A 79 6.17 1.83 -7.13
C ALA A 79 5.95 0.63 -8.09
N GLY A 80 5.08 0.75 -9.09
CA GLY A 80 4.81 -0.30 -10.08
C GLY A 80 3.73 -1.30 -9.66
N GLY A 81 2.94 -1.01 -8.63
CA GLY A 81 1.78 -1.80 -8.24
C GLY A 81 0.61 -1.66 -9.21
N SER A 82 -0.26 -2.67 -9.25
CA SER A 82 -1.47 -2.63 -10.06
C SER A 82 -2.55 -1.75 -9.44
N MET A 83 -3.33 -1.10 -10.28
CA MET A 83 -4.56 -0.43 -9.86
C MET A 83 -5.63 -1.48 -9.57
N VAL A 84 -6.29 -1.37 -8.43
CA VAL A 84 -7.33 -2.29 -7.98
C VAL A 84 -8.60 -1.51 -7.67
N HIS A 85 -9.71 -1.96 -8.24
CA HIS A 85 -11.02 -1.34 -7.98
C HIS A 85 -11.36 -1.41 -6.48
N PRO A 86 -11.88 -0.33 -5.88
CA PRO A 86 -12.12 -0.26 -4.43
C PRO A 86 -13.05 -1.32 -3.85
N ASN A 87 -13.87 -1.96 -4.68
CA ASN A 87 -14.76 -3.05 -4.26
C ASN A 87 -14.09 -4.42 -4.20
N VAL A 88 -12.84 -4.54 -4.65
CA VAL A 88 -12.10 -5.81 -4.58
C VAL A 88 -11.52 -5.95 -3.17
N PRO A 89 -11.93 -6.96 -2.38
CA PRO A 89 -11.41 -7.14 -1.02
C PRO A 89 -10.00 -7.72 -1.06
N ALA A 90 -8.99 -6.84 -1.03
CA ALA A 90 -7.60 -7.23 -1.21
C ALA A 90 -6.64 -6.32 -0.45
N MET A 91 -5.43 -6.81 -0.20
CA MET A 91 -4.26 -6.03 0.20
C MET A 91 -3.22 -6.11 -0.91
N LEU A 92 -2.57 -5.00 -1.21
CA LEU A 92 -1.50 -4.95 -2.19
C LEU A 92 -0.16 -4.91 -1.47
N PHE A 93 0.74 -5.83 -1.80
CA PHE A 93 2.09 -5.88 -1.28
C PHE A 93 3.05 -5.48 -2.40
N THR A 94 3.62 -4.29 -2.32
CA THR A 94 4.41 -3.67 -3.39
C THR A 94 5.80 -3.30 -2.89
N PRO A 95 6.89 -3.89 -3.43
CA PRO A 95 8.25 -3.47 -3.09
C PRO A 95 8.60 -2.11 -3.73
N ILE A 96 9.45 -1.34 -3.05
CA ILE A 96 10.00 -0.08 -3.56
C ILE A 96 11.43 -0.34 -3.99
N CYS A 97 11.75 -0.23 -5.27
CA CYS A 97 13.08 -0.42 -5.83
C CYS A 97 13.79 -1.68 -5.26
N PRO A 98 13.21 -2.88 -5.42
CA PRO A 98 13.79 -4.09 -4.86
C PRO A 98 15.12 -4.45 -5.54
N HIS A 99 16.05 -5.02 -4.77
CA HIS A 99 17.30 -5.54 -5.31
C HIS A 99 17.09 -6.74 -6.25
N SER A 100 16.13 -7.60 -5.92
CA SER A 100 15.77 -8.75 -6.77
C SER A 100 14.90 -8.33 -7.95
N LEU A 101 15.34 -8.62 -9.17
CA LEU A 101 14.60 -8.30 -10.40
C LEU A 101 13.30 -9.11 -10.55
N SER A 102 13.19 -10.25 -9.88
CA SER A 102 11.99 -11.11 -9.90
C SER A 102 10.94 -10.73 -8.87
N PHE A 103 11.25 -9.81 -7.94
CA PHE A 103 10.29 -9.38 -6.92
C PHE A 103 9.27 -8.43 -7.55
N ARG A 104 8.06 -8.93 -7.72
CA ARG A 104 6.92 -8.19 -8.29
C ARG A 104 5.88 -7.91 -7.22
N PRO A 105 5.09 -6.84 -7.38
CA PRO A 105 3.91 -6.62 -6.55
C PRO A 105 2.98 -7.85 -6.56
N VAL A 106 2.41 -8.17 -5.41
CA VAL A 106 1.43 -9.25 -5.28
C VAL A 106 0.16 -8.73 -4.61
N ILE A 107 -0.96 -9.33 -4.97
CA ILE A 107 -2.27 -9.06 -4.38
C ILE A 107 -2.58 -10.21 -3.41
N LEU A 108 -2.89 -9.86 -2.18
CA LEU A 108 -3.24 -10.79 -1.11
C LEU A 108 -4.73 -10.61 -0.76
N PRO A 109 -5.40 -11.63 -0.21
CA PRO A 109 -6.76 -11.49 0.27
C PRO A 109 -6.82 -10.49 1.44
N ASP A 110 -7.95 -9.84 1.63
CA ASP A 110 -8.20 -8.92 2.75
C ASP A 110 -8.10 -9.58 4.12
N SER A 111 -8.28 -10.92 4.18
CA SER A 111 -8.11 -11.75 5.38
C SER A 111 -6.65 -12.04 5.75
N ALA A 112 -5.66 -11.56 4.99
CA ALA A 112 -4.25 -11.75 5.30
C ALA A 112 -3.88 -11.03 6.62
N LEU A 113 -3.03 -11.68 7.41
CA LEU A 113 -2.46 -11.14 8.65
C LEU A 113 -0.96 -11.01 8.47
N LEU A 114 -0.52 -9.83 8.03
CA LEU A 114 0.87 -9.57 7.72
C LEU A 114 1.63 -9.07 8.95
N GLU A 115 2.91 -9.44 9.06
CA GLU A 115 3.87 -8.82 9.96
C GLU A 115 5.14 -8.47 9.18
N LEU A 116 5.50 -7.20 9.20
CA LEU A 116 6.73 -6.69 8.61
C LEU A 116 7.71 -6.43 9.75
N LYS A 117 8.77 -7.22 9.82
CA LYS A 117 9.74 -7.20 10.92
C LYS A 117 11.12 -6.79 10.44
N VAL A 118 11.77 -5.91 11.19
CA VAL A 118 13.19 -5.63 11.04
C VAL A 118 13.95 -6.73 11.78
N PRO A 119 14.68 -7.62 11.10
CA PRO A 119 15.39 -8.70 11.77
C PRO A 119 16.52 -8.19 12.67
N ALA A 120 16.91 -8.99 13.67
CA ALA A 120 17.97 -8.60 14.61
C ALA A 120 19.34 -8.39 13.93
N ASP A 121 19.59 -9.12 12.84
CA ASP A 121 20.80 -9.03 12.01
C ASP A 121 20.73 -7.97 10.91
N ALA A 122 19.68 -7.14 10.88
CA ALA A 122 19.60 -6.04 9.93
C ALA A 122 20.75 -5.05 10.13
N ARG A 123 21.25 -4.47 9.05
CA ARG A 123 22.32 -3.48 9.10
C ARG A 123 21.88 -2.20 9.80
N ASN A 124 20.66 -1.74 9.47
CA ASN A 124 20.08 -0.50 9.93
C ASN A 124 18.65 -0.69 10.45
N ASN A 125 18.17 0.29 11.19
CA ASN A 125 16.76 0.42 11.51
C ASN A 125 15.96 0.78 10.25
N ALA A 126 14.66 0.52 10.28
CA ALA A 126 13.74 0.98 9.26
C ALA A 126 12.81 2.08 9.81
N TRP A 127 12.00 2.64 8.96
CA TRP A 127 10.98 3.62 9.30
C TRP A 127 9.63 3.15 8.80
N VAL A 128 8.59 3.39 9.56
CA VAL A 128 7.21 3.12 9.15
C VAL A 128 6.41 4.41 9.12
N SER A 129 5.56 4.58 8.10
CA SER A 129 4.64 5.70 7.98
C SER A 129 3.23 5.20 7.61
N PHE A 130 2.22 5.98 7.99
CA PHE A 130 0.81 5.64 7.88
C PHE A 130 0.11 6.76 7.10
N ASP A 131 -0.39 6.47 5.88
CA ASP A 131 -0.94 7.47 4.94
C ASP A 131 0.01 8.68 4.78
N GLY A 132 1.31 8.42 4.62
CA GLY A 132 2.34 9.46 4.48
C GLY A 132 2.60 10.30 5.74
N LYS A 133 2.05 9.92 6.90
CA LYS A 133 2.13 10.66 8.16
C LYS A 133 2.63 9.79 9.30
N LYS A 134 2.74 10.38 10.50
CA LYS A 134 3.02 9.71 11.79
C LYS A 134 4.23 8.77 11.73
N ARG A 135 5.30 9.22 11.06
CA ARG A 135 6.52 8.44 10.88
C ARG A 135 7.11 7.97 12.21
N GLN A 136 7.38 6.67 12.32
CA GLN A 136 7.96 6.02 13.50
C GLN A 136 9.18 5.22 13.08
N GLN A 137 10.19 5.16 13.96
CA GLN A 137 11.32 4.29 13.75
C GLN A 137 10.99 2.86 14.20
N LEU A 138 11.37 1.91 13.38
CA LEU A 138 11.40 0.47 13.70
C LEU A 138 12.84 0.07 13.94
N SER A 139 13.17 -0.22 15.18
CA SER A 139 14.47 -0.74 15.56
C SER A 139 14.60 -2.23 15.19
N LYS A 140 15.80 -2.76 15.23
CA LYS A 140 16.04 -4.19 15.05
C LYS A 140 15.20 -5.00 16.05
N GLY A 141 14.47 -5.98 15.57
CA GLY A 141 13.53 -6.79 16.35
C GLY A 141 12.12 -6.23 16.45
N ASP A 142 11.90 -4.95 16.10
CA ASP A 142 10.58 -4.34 16.04
C ASP A 142 9.83 -4.79 14.77
N SER A 143 8.50 -4.75 14.83
CA SER A 143 7.65 -5.05 13.68
C SER A 143 6.39 -4.19 13.64
N VAL A 144 5.76 -4.15 12.48
CA VAL A 144 4.40 -3.67 12.30
C VAL A 144 3.52 -4.81 11.81
N ARG A 145 2.41 -5.05 12.49
CA ARG A 145 1.36 -5.98 12.04
C ARG A 145 0.29 -5.22 11.29
N VAL A 146 -0.14 -5.81 10.18
CA VAL A 146 -1.08 -5.19 9.24
C VAL A 146 -2.18 -6.18 8.94
N GLN A 147 -3.42 -5.75 9.13
CA GLN A 147 -4.63 -6.53 8.84
C GLN A 147 -5.75 -5.59 8.39
N MET A 148 -6.84 -6.14 7.87
CA MET A 148 -8.03 -5.35 7.58
C MET A 148 -8.60 -4.74 8.86
N SER A 149 -8.90 -3.43 8.81
CA SER A 149 -9.59 -2.75 9.90
C SER A 149 -11.08 -3.10 9.91
N GLN A 150 -11.64 -3.24 11.12
CA GLN A 150 -13.10 -3.39 11.31
C GLN A 150 -13.86 -2.06 11.18
N HIS A 151 -13.15 -0.96 10.96
CA HIS A 151 -13.70 0.39 10.87
C HIS A 151 -13.48 0.96 9.45
N PRO A 152 -14.35 0.63 8.48
CA PRO A 152 -14.26 1.17 7.13
C PRO A 152 -14.48 2.69 7.13
N MET A 153 -14.02 3.36 6.07
CA MET A 153 -14.23 4.78 5.87
C MET A 153 -15.45 5.01 4.96
N PRO A 154 -16.53 5.62 5.44
CA PRO A 154 -17.64 6.01 4.58
C PRO A 154 -17.21 7.18 3.67
N THR A 155 -17.50 7.04 2.38
CA THR A 155 -17.26 8.07 1.35
C THR A 155 -18.52 8.34 0.57
N VAL A 156 -18.75 9.61 0.24
CA VAL A 156 -19.89 10.05 -0.57
C VAL A 156 -19.50 9.97 -2.04
N ASN A 157 -20.34 9.36 -2.85
CA ASN A 157 -20.18 9.25 -4.29
C ASN A 157 -21.09 10.26 -4.99
N LYS A 158 -20.61 10.75 -6.15
CA LYS A 158 -21.39 11.67 -7.01
C LYS A 158 -22.49 10.91 -7.75
N SER A 159 -22.17 9.74 -8.32
CA SER A 159 -23.10 8.85 -9.01
C SER A 159 -23.05 7.46 -8.39
N ASP A 160 -22.22 6.58 -8.91
CA ASP A 160 -21.93 5.28 -8.33
C ASP A 160 -20.41 5.12 -8.17
N GLN A 161 -20.01 4.09 -7.43
CA GLN A 161 -18.61 3.89 -7.09
C GLN A 161 -17.74 3.61 -8.32
N THR A 162 -18.26 2.88 -9.30
CA THR A 162 -17.50 2.46 -10.48
C THR A 162 -17.26 3.63 -11.41
N ASP A 163 -18.32 4.38 -11.74
CA ASP A 163 -18.22 5.58 -12.58
C ASP A 163 -17.31 6.65 -11.96
N ASP A 164 -17.49 6.89 -10.67
CA ASP A 164 -16.66 7.88 -9.94
C ASP A 164 -15.19 7.46 -9.93
N TRP A 165 -14.91 6.15 -9.78
CA TRP A 165 -13.53 5.65 -9.76
C TRP A 165 -12.84 5.78 -11.12
N PHE A 166 -13.47 5.30 -12.21
CA PHE A 166 -12.91 5.42 -13.56
C PHE A 166 -12.77 6.89 -14.00
N SER A 167 -13.77 7.72 -13.72
CA SER A 167 -13.70 9.16 -13.99
C SER A 167 -12.53 9.82 -13.23
N SER A 168 -12.25 9.36 -12.00
CA SER A 168 -11.12 9.83 -11.20
C SER A 168 -9.77 9.39 -11.78
N LEU A 169 -9.66 8.17 -12.30
CA LEU A 169 -8.43 7.69 -12.96
C LEU A 169 -8.07 8.55 -14.17
N VAL A 170 -9.06 8.79 -15.04
CA VAL A 170 -8.85 9.64 -16.23
C VAL A 170 -8.46 11.06 -15.82
N ARG A 171 -9.22 11.68 -14.93
CA ARG A 171 -9.00 13.07 -14.51
C ARG A 171 -7.70 13.30 -13.75
N CYS A 172 -7.32 12.38 -12.85
CA CYS A 172 -6.19 12.60 -11.94
C CYS A 172 -4.88 11.97 -12.44
N LEU A 173 -4.95 10.93 -13.26
CA LEU A 173 -3.79 10.18 -13.72
C LEU A 173 -3.64 10.18 -15.25
N ASN A 174 -4.53 10.85 -15.98
CA ASN A 174 -4.60 10.79 -17.46
C ASN A 174 -4.61 9.32 -17.96
N TRP A 175 -5.35 8.46 -17.22
CA TRP A 175 -5.34 7.02 -17.47
C TRP A 175 -5.81 6.70 -18.86
N ASN A 176 -4.94 6.03 -19.64
CA ASN A 176 -5.16 5.63 -21.04
C ASN A 176 -5.46 6.81 -21.98
N ASP A 177 -5.06 8.04 -21.62
CA ASP A 177 -5.19 9.18 -22.50
C ASP A 177 -4.14 9.09 -23.61
N ARG A 178 -4.59 9.02 -24.86
CA ARG A 178 -3.74 9.01 -26.04
C ARG A 178 -4.17 10.14 -26.95
N MET A 179 -3.19 10.89 -27.45
CA MET A 179 -3.45 11.76 -28.61
C MET A 179 -3.86 10.87 -29.78
N GLU A 180 -4.98 11.21 -30.41
CA GLU A 180 -5.38 10.57 -31.67
C GLU A 180 -4.25 10.72 -32.69
N GLN A 181 -3.86 9.63 -33.32
CA GLN A 181 -2.91 9.67 -34.43
C GLN A 181 -3.58 10.43 -35.59
N LYS A 182 -3.01 11.56 -35.98
CA LYS A 182 -3.45 12.24 -37.18
C LYS A 182 -3.19 11.32 -38.37
N GLU A 183 -4.20 11.17 -39.24
CA GLU A 183 -4.02 10.49 -40.52
C GLU A 183 -2.85 11.15 -41.27
N LEU A 184 -1.97 10.33 -41.82
CA LEU A 184 -0.96 10.81 -42.74
C LEU A 184 -1.69 11.41 -43.95
N SER A 185 -1.60 12.71 -44.13
CA SER A 185 -2.11 13.35 -45.34
C SER A 185 -1.34 12.77 -46.54
N THR A 186 -1.97 11.86 -47.26
CA THR A 186 -1.55 11.47 -48.58
C THR A 186 -1.84 12.66 -49.51
N THR A 187 -0.93 13.62 -49.56
CA THR A 187 -0.91 14.59 -50.63
C THR A 187 -0.07 14.02 -51.77
N PRO A 188 -0.62 13.88 -53.00
CA PRO A 188 0.12 13.34 -54.14
C PRO A 188 1.24 14.31 -54.57
#